data_8bf2ed2145c96e59237a086cbdc1b5e1
#
_entry.id   8bf2ed2145c96e59237a086cbdc1b5e1
#
_cell.length_a   1.000
_cell.length_b   1.000
_cell.length_c   1.000
_cell.angle_alpha   90.00
_cell.angle_beta   90.00
_cell.angle_gamma   90.00
#
_symmetry.space_group_name_H-M   'P 1'
#
loop_
_entity.id
_entity.type
_entity.pdbx_description
1 polymer ?
#
loop_
_entity_poly.entity_id
_entity_poly.type
_entity_poly.pdbx_seq_one_letter_code
_entity_poly.pdbx_strand_id
1 'polypeptide(L)'
;MYVSVSMWTHRISGFLIFLATLVIALLTFNRDKWQLADGLHPALGLTVVCCVSALTIGGIVARMLLEKTTWNTQLAVRIKMGHKLFGYLVLFVSQVALLTGGLKYGSNNRPLAKTLVILEIVLFTVLIVIFEVLFQIYKRKE
;
A
#
# COMPACT_ATOMS: atom_id res chain seq x y z
N MET A 1 -9.32 -24.99 -0.99
CA MET A 1 -10.35 -24.00 -0.62
C MET A 1 -9.78 -22.73 0.03
N TYR A 2 -8.83 -22.79 0.96
CA TYR A 2 -8.22 -21.64 1.64
C TYR A 2 -7.46 -20.66 0.72
N VAL A 3 -6.75 -21.13 -0.30
CA VAL A 3 -5.99 -20.28 -1.24
C VAL A 3 -6.90 -19.32 -2.02
N SER A 4 -8.13 -19.75 -2.32
CA SER A 4 -9.09 -18.90 -3.05
C SER A 4 -9.61 -17.74 -2.18
N VAL A 5 -9.89 -17.99 -0.89
CA VAL A 5 -10.38 -16.95 0.05
C VAL A 5 -9.32 -15.86 0.26
N SER A 6 -8.08 -16.26 0.52
CA SER A 6 -6.95 -15.30 0.69
C SER A 6 -6.74 -14.42 -0.55
N MET A 7 -6.83 -14.98 -1.74
CA MET A 7 -6.71 -14.21 -2.98
C MET A 7 -7.88 -13.23 -3.20
N TRP A 8 -9.10 -13.63 -2.87
CA TRP A 8 -10.27 -12.74 -2.96
C TRP A 8 -10.16 -11.59 -1.95
N THR A 9 -9.80 -11.89 -0.71
CA THR A 9 -9.59 -10.87 0.33
C THR A 9 -8.53 -9.86 -0.11
N HIS A 10 -7.38 -10.32 -0.63
CA HIS A 10 -6.32 -9.43 -1.14
C HIS A 10 -6.82 -8.52 -2.28
N ARG A 11 -7.61 -9.04 -3.21
CA ARG A 11 -8.14 -8.26 -4.34
C ARG A 11 -9.13 -7.20 -3.89
N ILE A 12 -10.08 -7.58 -3.04
CA ILE A 12 -11.08 -6.65 -2.51
C ILE A 12 -10.41 -5.56 -1.69
N SER A 13 -9.52 -5.94 -0.76
CA SER A 13 -8.79 -4.98 0.06
C SER A 13 -7.91 -4.04 -0.79
N GLY A 14 -7.19 -4.57 -1.77
CA GLY A 14 -6.37 -3.76 -2.68
C GLY A 14 -7.21 -2.77 -3.48
N PHE A 15 -8.37 -3.17 -3.97
CA PHE A 15 -9.27 -2.28 -4.69
C PHE A 15 -9.88 -1.20 -3.78
N LEU A 16 -10.28 -1.56 -2.56
CA LEU A 16 -10.79 -0.60 -1.57
C LEU A 16 -9.71 0.42 -1.17
N ILE A 17 -8.47 -0.03 -0.94
CA ILE A 17 -7.34 0.85 -0.64
C ILE A 17 -7.09 1.81 -1.81
N PHE A 18 -7.10 1.31 -3.05
CA PHE A 18 -6.95 2.14 -4.24
C PHE A 18 -8.03 3.21 -4.32
N LEU A 19 -9.32 2.85 -4.17
CA LEU A 19 -10.42 3.80 -4.19
C LEU A 19 -10.30 4.84 -3.08
N ALA A 20 -10.02 4.42 -1.85
CA ALA A 20 -9.84 5.32 -0.71
C ALA A 20 -8.67 6.30 -0.97
N THR A 21 -7.55 5.80 -1.46
CA THR A 21 -6.38 6.62 -1.79
C THR A 21 -6.70 7.64 -2.87
N LEU A 22 -7.43 7.23 -3.92
CA LEU A 22 -7.85 8.11 -5.01
C LEU A 22 -8.82 9.21 -4.51
N VAL A 23 -9.82 8.84 -3.72
CA VAL A 23 -10.77 9.81 -3.15
C VAL A 23 -10.06 10.84 -2.27
N ILE A 24 -9.18 10.39 -1.37
CA ILE A 24 -8.40 11.28 -0.50
C ILE A 24 -7.52 12.22 -1.34
N ALA A 25 -6.85 11.70 -2.37
CA ALA A 25 -6.05 12.51 -3.27
C ALA A 25 -6.89 13.58 -3.97
N LEU A 26 -8.03 13.21 -4.56
CA LEU A 26 -8.93 14.14 -5.25
C LEU A 26 -9.46 15.23 -4.31
N LEU A 27 -9.87 14.86 -3.09
CA LEU A 27 -10.34 15.81 -2.09
C LEU A 27 -9.23 16.79 -1.67
N THR A 28 -8.01 16.29 -1.48
CA THR A 28 -6.85 17.11 -1.10
C THR A 28 -6.47 18.07 -2.22
N PHE A 29 -6.35 17.58 -3.45
CA PHE A 29 -6.06 18.43 -4.62
C PHE A 29 -7.14 19.47 -4.87
N ASN A 30 -8.42 19.10 -4.75
CA ASN A 30 -9.52 20.05 -4.91
C ASN A 30 -9.48 21.15 -3.83
N ARG A 31 -9.19 20.77 -2.58
CA ARG A 31 -9.04 21.74 -1.48
C ARG A 31 -7.90 22.73 -1.74
N ASP A 32 -6.78 22.26 -2.25
CA ASP A 32 -5.58 23.06 -2.49
C ASP A 32 -5.58 23.69 -3.91
N LYS A 33 -6.77 23.75 -4.56
CA LYS A 33 -6.98 24.32 -5.90
C LYS A 33 -6.05 23.76 -6.98
N TRP A 34 -5.80 22.44 -6.90
CA TRP A 34 -4.91 21.69 -7.82
C TRP A 34 -3.45 22.19 -7.81
N GLN A 35 -3.05 22.94 -6.81
CA GLN A 35 -1.66 23.31 -6.60
C GLN A 35 -0.95 22.25 -5.80
N LEU A 36 0.19 21.80 -6.31
CA LEU A 36 1.06 20.92 -5.54
C LEU A 36 1.71 21.74 -4.43
N ALA A 37 1.36 21.44 -3.18
CA ALA A 37 2.00 22.11 -2.04
C ALA A 37 3.48 21.72 -1.98
N ASP A 38 4.33 22.69 -1.70
CA ASP A 38 5.77 22.46 -1.52
C ASP A 38 6.05 21.64 -0.26
N GLY A 39 6.97 20.71 -0.39
CA GLY A 39 7.50 19.95 0.73
C GLY A 39 7.49 18.45 0.57
N LEU A 40 8.19 17.78 1.47
CA LEU A 40 8.41 16.33 1.43
C LEU A 40 7.11 15.54 1.57
N HIS A 41 6.22 15.90 2.49
CA HIS A 41 4.98 15.19 2.73
C HIS A 41 4.04 15.15 1.51
N PRO A 42 3.73 16.27 0.82
CA PRO A 42 2.93 16.24 -0.40
C PRO A 42 3.57 15.43 -1.53
N ALA A 43 4.89 15.53 -1.70
CA ALA A 43 5.62 14.75 -2.70
C ALA A 43 5.55 13.25 -2.42
N LEU A 44 5.74 12.82 -1.17
CA LEU A 44 5.57 11.43 -0.77
C LEU A 44 4.12 10.96 -0.94
N GLY A 45 3.14 11.79 -0.57
CA GLY A 45 1.72 11.49 -0.75
C GLY A 45 1.37 11.22 -2.21
N LEU A 46 1.81 12.10 -3.12
CA LEU A 46 1.62 11.91 -4.56
C LEU A 46 2.31 10.64 -5.06
N THR A 47 3.54 10.38 -4.60
CA THR A 47 4.27 9.15 -4.94
C THR A 47 3.49 7.92 -4.52
N VAL A 48 2.93 7.89 -3.31
CA VAL A 48 2.09 6.78 -2.83
C VAL A 48 0.87 6.59 -3.72
N VAL A 49 0.15 7.66 -4.08
CA VAL A 49 -1.02 7.58 -4.98
C VAL A 49 -0.65 6.97 -6.32
N CYS A 50 0.44 7.44 -6.95
CA CYS A 50 0.92 6.91 -8.22
C CYS A 50 1.31 5.43 -8.11
N CYS A 51 2.05 5.06 -7.07
CA CYS A 51 2.51 3.69 -6.87
C CYS A 51 1.37 2.72 -6.54
N VAL A 52 0.41 3.10 -5.72
CA VAL A 52 -0.80 2.29 -5.42
C VAL A 52 -1.61 2.09 -6.70
N SER A 53 -1.77 3.13 -7.51
CA SER A 53 -2.45 3.04 -8.81
C SER A 53 -1.73 2.07 -9.76
N ALA A 54 -0.41 2.19 -9.87
CA ALA A 54 0.41 1.31 -10.71
C ALA A 54 0.36 -0.15 -10.24
N LEU A 55 0.41 -0.40 -8.92
CA LEU A 55 0.27 -1.74 -8.33
C LEU A 55 -1.09 -2.36 -8.63
N THR A 56 -2.16 -1.59 -8.50
CA THR A 56 -3.53 -2.08 -8.72
C THR A 56 -3.75 -2.39 -10.19
N ILE A 57 -3.44 -1.46 -11.08
CA ILE A 57 -3.59 -1.65 -12.53
C ILE A 57 -2.66 -2.76 -13.02
N GLY A 58 -1.39 -2.74 -12.60
CA GLY A 58 -0.41 -3.77 -12.95
C GLY A 58 -0.81 -5.15 -12.47
N GLY A 59 -1.39 -5.27 -11.29
CA GLY A 59 -1.93 -6.53 -10.76
C GLY A 59 -3.10 -7.07 -11.58
N ILE A 60 -4.02 -6.20 -12.02
CA ILE A 60 -5.15 -6.57 -12.89
C ILE A 60 -4.63 -7.02 -14.26
N VAL A 61 -3.75 -6.24 -14.89
CA VAL A 61 -3.17 -6.55 -16.21
C VAL A 61 -2.36 -7.84 -16.16
N ALA A 62 -1.51 -8.01 -15.15
CA ALA A 62 -0.72 -9.24 -14.98
C ALA A 62 -1.62 -10.47 -14.87
N ARG A 63 -2.73 -10.37 -14.15
CA ARG A 63 -3.70 -11.46 -14.04
C ARG A 63 -4.34 -11.77 -15.39
N MET A 64 -4.86 -10.76 -16.11
CA MET A 64 -5.51 -10.95 -17.43
C MET A 64 -4.56 -11.62 -18.43
N LEU A 65 -3.29 -11.25 -18.39
CA LEU A 65 -2.26 -11.86 -19.22
C LEU A 65 -1.97 -13.30 -18.79
N LEU A 66 -1.83 -13.58 -17.49
CA LEU A 66 -1.55 -14.92 -16.97
C LEU A 66 -2.72 -15.91 -17.17
N GLU A 67 -3.97 -15.44 -17.25
CA GLU A 67 -5.14 -16.29 -17.52
C GLU A 67 -5.27 -16.63 -19.02
N LYS A 68 -4.77 -15.78 -19.92
CA LYS A 68 -4.93 -15.96 -21.39
C LYS A 68 -3.80 -16.74 -22.06
N THR A 69 -2.65 -16.88 -21.42
CA THR A 69 -1.46 -17.43 -22.05
C THR A 69 -0.90 -18.58 -21.23
N THR A 70 -0.46 -19.66 -21.89
CA THR A 70 0.38 -20.72 -21.31
C THR A 70 1.77 -20.15 -21.04
N TRP A 71 1.85 -19.22 -20.10
CA TRP A 71 3.07 -18.47 -19.80
C TRP A 71 4.10 -19.38 -19.11
N ASN A 72 5.36 -19.14 -19.49
CA ASN A 72 6.49 -19.74 -18.83
C ASN A 72 6.38 -19.51 -17.31
N THR A 73 6.35 -20.60 -16.55
CA THR A 73 6.23 -20.61 -15.09
C THR A 73 7.23 -19.69 -14.41
N GLN A 74 8.44 -19.53 -14.97
CA GLN A 74 9.45 -18.62 -14.44
C GLN A 74 9.06 -17.15 -14.53
N LEU A 75 8.41 -16.71 -15.62
CA LEU A 75 7.95 -15.34 -15.77
C LEU A 75 6.82 -15.02 -14.78
N ALA A 76 5.90 -15.96 -14.59
CA ALA A 76 4.83 -15.81 -13.61
C ALA A 76 5.36 -15.65 -12.17
N VAL A 77 6.40 -16.42 -11.80
CA VAL A 77 7.08 -16.30 -10.52
C VAL A 77 7.75 -14.93 -10.36
N ARG A 78 8.46 -14.46 -11.41
CA ARG A 78 9.13 -13.14 -11.38
C ARG A 78 8.11 -12.00 -11.23
N ILE A 79 7.00 -12.04 -11.93
CA ILE A 79 5.93 -11.03 -11.83
C ILE A 79 5.35 -11.01 -10.41
N LYS A 80 5.04 -12.18 -9.83
CA LYS A 80 4.54 -12.27 -8.46
C LYS A 80 5.53 -11.73 -7.44
N MET A 81 6.80 -12.06 -7.60
CA MET A 81 7.86 -11.59 -6.72
C MET A 81 8.07 -10.08 -6.83
N GLY A 82 8.09 -9.54 -8.07
CA GLY A 82 8.17 -8.11 -8.33
C GLY A 82 6.99 -7.35 -7.72
N HIS A 83 5.75 -7.84 -7.89
CA HIS A 83 4.55 -7.25 -7.29
C HIS A 83 4.63 -7.23 -5.75
N LYS A 84 5.07 -8.34 -5.13
CA LYS A 84 5.26 -8.42 -3.68
C LYS A 84 6.30 -7.43 -3.18
N LEU A 85 7.48 -7.39 -3.81
CA LEU A 85 8.58 -6.49 -3.42
C LEU A 85 8.17 -5.02 -3.56
N PHE A 86 7.54 -4.68 -4.69
CA PHE A 86 7.07 -3.31 -4.94
C PHE A 86 5.95 -2.93 -3.95
N GLY A 87 5.08 -3.87 -3.60
CA GLY A 87 4.06 -3.68 -2.55
C GLY A 87 4.67 -3.32 -1.19
N TYR A 88 5.73 -4.00 -0.76
CA TYR A 88 6.43 -3.65 0.49
C TYR A 88 7.11 -2.29 0.42
N LEU A 89 7.70 -1.94 -0.73
CA LEU A 89 8.30 -0.62 -0.93
C LEU A 89 7.25 0.50 -0.80
N VAL A 90 6.10 0.34 -1.44
CA VAL A 90 4.99 1.31 -1.36
C VAL A 90 4.46 1.41 0.07
N LEU A 91 4.35 0.31 0.76
CA LEU A 91 3.98 0.26 2.17
C LEU A 91 4.96 1.07 3.03
N PHE A 92 6.26 0.86 2.84
CA PHE A 92 7.30 1.61 3.56
C PHE A 92 7.20 3.12 3.26
N VAL A 93 7.10 3.52 1.99
CA VAL A 93 6.96 4.93 1.59
C VAL A 93 5.69 5.55 2.18
N SER A 94 4.59 4.82 2.24
CA SER A 94 3.34 5.30 2.85
C SER A 94 3.49 5.57 4.35
N GLN A 95 4.25 4.73 5.09
CA GLN A 95 4.54 4.96 6.50
C GLN A 95 5.42 6.21 6.71
N VAL A 96 6.41 6.44 5.83
CA VAL A 96 7.22 7.66 5.87
C VAL A 96 6.37 8.90 5.54
N ALA A 97 5.47 8.82 4.56
CA ALA A 97 4.54 9.89 4.24
C ALA A 97 3.62 10.22 5.43
N LEU A 98 3.08 9.21 6.10
CA LEU A 98 2.24 9.37 7.27
C LEU A 98 3.01 10.03 8.44
N LEU A 99 4.23 9.56 8.70
CA LEU A 99 5.10 10.11 9.73
C LEU A 99 5.42 11.58 9.47
N THR A 100 5.84 11.93 8.25
CA THR A 100 6.16 13.32 7.89
C THR A 100 4.96 14.24 7.98
N GLY A 101 3.78 13.76 7.58
CA GLY A 101 2.51 14.48 7.74
C GLY A 101 2.14 14.69 9.20
N GLY A 102 2.23 13.63 10.01
CA GLY A 102 1.94 13.69 11.44
C GLY A 102 2.88 14.60 12.22
N LEU A 103 4.18 14.59 11.88
CA LEU A 103 5.16 15.48 12.48
C LEU A 103 4.88 16.95 12.14
N LYS A 104 4.58 17.24 10.87
CA LYS A 104 4.23 18.58 10.40
C LYS A 104 2.95 19.09 11.09
N TYR A 105 1.93 18.25 11.20
CA TYR A 105 0.66 18.61 11.83
C TYR A 105 0.77 18.76 13.33
N GLY A 106 1.60 17.93 13.97
CA GLY A 106 1.84 17.94 15.42
C GLY A 106 2.70 19.09 15.91
N SER A 107 3.48 19.74 15.02
CA SER A 107 4.29 20.94 15.37
C SER A 107 3.42 22.15 15.72
N ASN A 108 2.15 22.18 15.29
CA ASN A 108 1.21 23.28 15.53
C ASN A 108 0.36 23.09 16.81
N ASN A 109 1.00 22.74 17.94
CA ASN A 109 0.34 22.58 19.25
C ASN A 109 -0.73 21.44 19.34
N ARG A 110 -0.57 20.36 18.58
CA ARG A 110 -1.43 19.18 18.65
C ARG A 110 -0.64 17.91 19.00
N PRO A 111 -0.13 17.78 20.24
CA PRO A 111 0.69 16.63 20.65
C PRO A 111 -0.06 15.29 20.47
N LEU A 112 -1.39 15.31 20.65
CA LEU A 112 -2.23 14.13 20.47
C LEU A 112 -2.17 13.57 19.05
N ALA A 113 -2.19 14.44 18.03
CA ALA A 113 -2.11 14.01 16.62
C ALA A 113 -0.78 13.31 16.32
N LYS A 114 0.33 13.83 16.86
CA LYS A 114 1.66 13.21 16.74
C LYS A 114 1.70 11.83 17.39
N THR A 115 1.16 11.70 18.62
CA THR A 115 1.11 10.44 19.35
C THR A 115 0.26 9.40 18.62
N LEU A 116 -0.92 9.79 18.09
CA LEU A 116 -1.79 8.90 17.35
C LEU A 116 -1.12 8.35 16.07
N VAL A 117 -0.41 9.21 15.31
CA VAL A 117 0.31 8.77 14.10
C VAL A 117 1.43 7.79 14.45
N ILE A 118 2.20 8.05 15.50
CA ILE A 118 3.25 7.13 15.94
C ILE A 118 2.64 5.78 16.37
N LEU A 119 1.56 5.82 17.14
CA LEU A 119 0.86 4.61 17.58
C LEU A 119 0.33 3.80 16.40
N GLU A 120 -0.25 4.45 15.39
CA GLU A 120 -0.74 3.81 14.18
C GLU A 120 0.39 3.13 13.40
N ILE A 121 1.53 3.79 13.21
CA ILE A 121 2.70 3.22 12.53
C ILE A 121 3.22 1.99 13.27
N VAL A 122 3.35 2.07 14.60
CA VAL A 122 3.80 0.96 15.44
C VAL A 122 2.83 -0.21 15.33
N LEU A 123 1.54 0.03 15.52
CA LEU A 123 0.50 -1.01 15.45
C LEU A 123 0.49 -1.69 14.08
N PHE A 124 0.55 -0.90 13.00
CA PHE A 124 0.56 -1.41 11.65
C PHE A 124 1.81 -2.26 11.35
N THR A 125 2.98 -1.81 11.80
CA THR A 125 4.23 -2.56 11.66
C THR A 125 4.16 -3.89 12.40
N VAL A 126 3.66 -3.89 13.63
CA VAL A 126 3.46 -5.11 14.43
C VAL A 126 2.51 -6.08 13.72
N LEU A 127 1.39 -5.60 13.19
CA LEU A 127 0.45 -6.43 12.44
C LEU A 127 1.09 -7.06 11.21
N ILE A 128 1.88 -6.31 10.43
CA ILE A 128 2.59 -6.86 9.26
C ILE A 128 3.53 -8.00 9.69
N VAL A 129 4.32 -7.77 10.73
CA VAL A 129 5.25 -8.80 11.26
C VAL A 129 4.50 -10.05 11.70
N ILE A 130 3.41 -9.90 12.45
CA ILE A 130 2.56 -11.02 12.89
C ILE A 130 2.03 -11.80 11.68
N PHE A 131 1.45 -11.11 10.69
CA PHE A 131 0.91 -11.76 9.49
C PHE A 131 1.99 -12.48 8.70
N GLU A 132 3.18 -11.88 8.52
CA GLU A 132 4.29 -12.54 7.81
C GLU A 132 4.78 -13.77 8.57
N VAL A 133 4.93 -13.71 9.89
CA VAL A 133 5.34 -14.84 10.73
C VAL A 133 4.29 -15.96 10.66
N LEU A 134 3.01 -15.66 10.81
CA LEU A 134 1.94 -16.64 10.70
C LEU A 134 1.92 -17.29 9.31
N PHE A 135 2.11 -16.50 8.25
CA PHE A 135 2.19 -17.01 6.89
C PHE A 135 3.38 -17.97 6.69
N GLN A 136 4.55 -17.64 7.24
CA GLN A 136 5.73 -18.51 7.17
C GLN A 136 5.55 -19.81 7.95
N ILE A 137 4.93 -19.75 9.13
CA ILE A 137 4.61 -20.94 9.94
C ILE A 137 3.63 -21.85 9.18
N TYR A 138 2.60 -21.26 8.58
CA TYR A 138 1.61 -22.03 7.81
C TYR A 138 2.24 -22.71 6.59
N LYS A 139 3.06 -21.98 5.83
CA LYS A 139 3.75 -22.51 4.64
C LYS A 139 4.70 -23.67 4.94
N ARG A 140 5.28 -23.73 6.15
CA ARG A 140 6.17 -24.85 6.56
C ARG A 140 5.41 -26.13 6.90
N LYS A 141 4.10 -26.07 7.07
CA LYS A 141 3.26 -27.24 7.41
C LYS A 141 2.64 -27.92 6.18
N GLU A 142 2.76 -27.31 5.00
CA GLU A 142 2.39 -27.88 3.70
C GLU A 142 3.62 -28.53 3.04
#